data_f3971513223c6a35f96610f76760936f
#
_entry.id   f3971513223c6a35f96610f76760936f
#
_cell.length_a   1.000
_cell.length_b   1.000
_cell.length_c   1.000
_cell.angle_alpha   90.00
_cell.angle_beta   90.00
_cell.angle_gamma   90.00
#
_symmetry.space_group_name_H-M   'P 1'
#
loop_
_entity.id
_entity.type
_entity.pdbx_description
1 polymer ?
#
loop_
_entity_poly.entity_id
_entity_poly.type
_entity_poly.pdbx_seq_one_letter_code
_entity_poly.pdbx_strand_id
1 'polypeptide(L)'
;MKKHAETFIRITLLAVSLAMLASICGCAAGNNDGDGTISSDGTTAPGPVVLSSGGKSTYSIVHRSSCTDDTLASFRRVVRYLNTELGSGMAVADDWLMPGTDAASLNEILIGSADRDECREVYEDTPPDGYLIRRVGNKIVIAAHNDKKLDEAVSAFMSMTKKDNENGDVVLDAFTEVRDGSAVALFGKNNPLAEQRIVYRDGCSDKAAKLLASKIKSAYGVELPIVTDSEAPTDKEIVIGMTDRSLPGDTTGMKGAYAKIGYRLFVRDGKLFILGGDDSDDVNYEAVTRFCEKYITPKLSPVLAVTPELSEDGLGGMDVPAELADGANARIMSFNILSEEWDSAAVMKGRDYPVAATILNYSPDVAGIQEVSATWYSRLQSLIGSEYEFVGKTIPSGNYNYTALAYNKNKVRLIDSGMTVYSVGNSPRLRLLNWGVFESKASGSRFIVCNTHYDANHTGDHTPIRVKQATEMAEIVNGLVEKYKVPVFCCGDYNCTEESEPFGTFMKLTGFKDPKFTAAKIDNPIKTYHKLGEAVSRENNLGIDHIACSPDAEVLYYNTLCGKFWLPISDHFPIYIDVNLK
;
A
#
# COMPACT_ATOMS: atom_id res chain seq x y z
N MET A 1 -0.27 -27.01 15.29
CA MET A 1 0.97 -26.50 15.88
C MET A 1 0.92 -25.01 16.22
N LYS A 2 0.32 -24.10 15.43
CA LYS A 2 0.19 -22.66 15.77
C LYS A 2 -0.64 -22.38 17.05
N LYS A 3 -1.73 -23.09 17.29
CA LYS A 3 -2.58 -22.90 18.50
C LYS A 3 -1.85 -23.24 19.83
N HIS A 4 -0.89 -24.15 19.82
CA HIS A 4 -0.15 -24.50 21.03
C HIS A 4 0.97 -23.51 21.36
N ALA A 5 1.51 -22.81 20.37
CA ALA A 5 2.53 -21.78 20.58
C ALA A 5 1.95 -20.51 21.24
N GLU A 6 0.76 -20.09 20.79
CA GLU A 6 0.07 -18.94 21.40
C GLU A 6 -0.35 -19.20 22.85
N THR A 7 -0.78 -20.43 23.16
CA THR A 7 -1.15 -20.80 24.54
C THR A 7 0.08 -20.84 25.46
N PHE A 8 1.24 -21.25 24.95
CA PHE A 8 2.47 -21.32 25.75
C PHE A 8 3.02 -19.93 26.06
N ILE A 9 2.95 -18.99 25.11
CA ILE A 9 3.36 -17.59 25.32
C ILE A 9 2.45 -16.88 26.33
N ARG A 10 1.13 -17.15 26.30
CA ARG A 10 0.17 -16.56 27.26
C ARG A 10 0.37 -17.08 28.68
N ILE A 11 0.69 -18.37 28.84
CA ILE A 11 0.94 -18.96 30.17
C ILE A 11 2.26 -18.45 30.77
N THR A 12 3.30 -18.22 29.96
CA THR A 12 4.58 -17.71 30.45
C THR A 12 4.48 -16.23 30.87
N LEU A 13 3.69 -15.41 30.16
CA LEU A 13 3.41 -14.01 30.52
C LEU A 13 2.58 -13.92 31.81
N LEU A 14 1.62 -14.81 32.02
CA LEU A 14 0.81 -14.85 33.26
C LEU A 14 1.65 -15.20 34.49
N ALA A 15 2.64 -16.09 34.36
CA ALA A 15 3.53 -16.48 35.45
C ALA A 15 4.49 -15.34 35.89
N VAL A 16 4.93 -14.50 34.93
CA VAL A 16 5.79 -13.34 35.24
C VAL A 16 4.98 -12.24 35.94
N SER A 17 3.72 -12.01 35.55
CA SER A 17 2.85 -11.01 36.19
C SER A 17 2.51 -11.37 37.64
N LEU A 18 2.30 -12.65 37.96
CA LEU A 18 2.02 -13.09 39.34
C LEU A 18 3.23 -12.99 40.29
N ALA A 19 4.46 -13.14 39.77
CA ALA A 19 5.67 -13.04 40.56
C ALA A 19 6.03 -11.61 40.99
N MET A 20 5.54 -10.58 40.24
CA MET A 20 5.77 -9.16 40.57
C MET A 20 4.81 -8.60 41.62
N LEU A 21 3.62 -9.17 41.81
CA LEU A 21 2.65 -8.71 42.82
C LEU A 21 2.99 -9.09 44.27
N ALA A 22 3.97 -10.00 44.49
CA ALA A 22 4.38 -10.41 45.81
C ALA A 22 5.55 -9.61 46.43
N SER A 23 6.12 -8.64 45.73
CA SER A 23 7.31 -7.89 46.16
C SER A 23 7.07 -6.41 46.47
N ILE A 24 5.84 -5.93 46.48
CA ILE A 24 5.54 -4.51 46.75
C ILE A 24 4.93 -4.36 48.15
N CYS A 25 5.69 -4.72 49.17
CA CYS A 25 5.49 -4.25 50.53
C CYS A 25 6.85 -4.07 51.22
N GLY A 26 7.40 -2.88 51.12
CA GLY A 26 8.64 -2.54 51.79
C GLY A 26 8.98 -1.07 51.57
N CYS A 27 8.45 -0.19 52.41
CA CYS A 27 8.74 1.23 52.42
C CYS A 27 10.21 1.52 52.75
N ALA A 28 10.85 2.42 52.00
CA ALA A 28 11.85 3.31 52.56
C ALA A 28 11.80 4.65 51.84
N ALA A 29 11.46 5.68 52.62
CA ALA A 29 11.57 7.08 52.22
C ALA A 29 13.06 7.45 52.16
N GLY A 30 13.51 7.92 51.02
CA GLY A 30 14.83 8.53 50.84
C GLY A 30 14.66 9.89 50.17
N ASN A 31 14.90 10.96 50.96
CA ASN A 31 15.01 12.33 50.46
C ASN A 31 16.20 12.41 49.48
N ASN A 32 15.96 12.90 48.29
CA ASN A 32 17.02 13.41 47.44
C ASN A 32 16.75 14.88 47.13
N ASP A 33 17.47 15.73 47.82
CA ASP A 33 17.62 17.15 47.48
C ASP A 33 18.51 17.24 46.23
N GLY A 34 17.92 17.50 45.07
CA GLY A 34 18.62 17.79 43.82
C GLY A 34 18.44 19.26 43.45
N ASP A 35 19.54 19.95 43.43
CA ASP A 35 19.66 21.37 43.07
C ASP A 35 19.19 21.60 41.62
N GLY A 36 18.05 22.29 41.46
CA GLY A 36 17.43 22.64 40.18
C GLY A 36 17.50 24.13 39.92
N THR A 37 18.01 24.48 38.75
CA THR A 37 18.00 25.86 38.26
C THR A 37 16.57 26.30 37.97
N ILE A 38 16.15 27.40 38.59
CA ILE A 38 14.80 28.02 38.45
C ILE A 38 14.76 28.82 37.15
N SER A 39 13.81 28.53 36.27
CA SER A 39 13.45 29.39 35.15
C SER A 39 12.49 30.50 35.62
N SER A 40 12.40 31.60 34.84
CA SER A 40 11.69 32.83 35.19
C SER A 40 10.17 32.68 35.46
N ASP A 41 9.59 31.49 35.25
CA ASP A 41 8.16 31.20 35.45
C ASP A 41 7.85 30.36 36.71
N GLY A 42 8.84 30.09 37.55
CA GLY A 42 8.65 29.37 38.82
C GLY A 42 8.38 27.87 38.71
N THR A 43 8.47 27.26 37.53
CA THR A 43 8.40 25.82 37.34
C THR A 43 9.80 25.26 37.18
N THR A 44 10.22 24.36 38.05
CA THR A 44 11.47 23.59 37.90
C THR A 44 11.37 22.74 36.66
N ALA A 45 12.33 22.88 35.72
CA ALA A 45 12.42 21.96 34.59
C ALA A 45 12.57 20.52 35.09
N PRO A 46 11.84 19.54 34.53
CA PRO A 46 11.93 18.17 34.96
C PRO A 46 13.35 17.65 34.71
N GLY A 47 13.97 17.06 35.71
CA GLY A 47 15.29 16.44 35.60
C GLY A 47 15.28 15.19 34.71
N PRO A 48 16.48 14.60 34.45
CA PRO A 48 16.60 13.33 33.75
C PRO A 48 15.75 12.23 34.39
N VAL A 49 15.27 11.28 33.60
CA VAL A 49 14.50 10.14 34.09
C VAL A 49 15.38 8.89 34.13
N VAL A 50 15.53 8.30 35.31
CA VAL A 50 16.16 6.98 35.43
C VAL A 50 15.11 5.93 35.02
N LEU A 51 15.32 5.34 33.85
CA LEU A 51 14.43 4.32 33.30
C LEU A 51 14.72 2.93 33.88
N SER A 52 15.99 2.66 34.24
CA SER A 52 16.41 1.39 34.79
C SER A 52 17.69 1.59 35.63
N SER A 53 17.81 0.85 36.74
CA SER A 53 18.99 0.83 37.55
C SER A 53 19.44 -0.63 37.81
N GLY A 54 20.71 -0.93 37.56
CA GLY A 54 21.26 -2.27 37.73
C GLY A 54 20.51 -3.35 36.90
N GLY A 55 19.98 -3.01 35.74
CA GLY A 55 19.20 -3.90 34.88
C GLY A 55 17.78 -4.21 35.37
N LYS A 56 17.29 -3.44 36.35
CA LYS A 56 15.91 -3.52 36.84
C LYS A 56 15.18 -2.22 36.57
N SER A 57 13.98 -2.31 36.03
CA SER A 57 13.14 -1.16 35.70
C SER A 57 11.78 -1.27 36.36
N THR A 58 11.22 -0.11 36.75
CA THR A 58 9.80 0.03 37.09
C THR A 58 8.96 0.44 35.88
N TYR A 59 9.60 0.82 34.76
CA TYR A 59 8.94 1.15 33.52
C TYR A 59 8.62 -0.11 32.69
N SER A 60 7.51 -0.07 31.99
CA SER A 60 7.17 -1.01 30.92
C SER A 60 7.12 -0.30 29.57
N ILE A 61 7.44 -1.02 28.50
CA ILE A 61 7.32 -0.53 27.13
C ILE A 61 6.01 -1.08 26.59
N VAL A 62 5.09 -0.20 26.18
CA VAL A 62 3.73 -0.55 25.82
C VAL A 62 3.39 -0.09 24.43
N HIS A 63 2.75 -0.98 23.65
CA HIS A 63 2.16 -0.67 22.36
C HIS A 63 0.67 -1.01 22.34
N ARG A 64 -0.03 -0.56 21.32
CA ARG A 64 -1.42 -0.94 21.14
C ARG A 64 -1.55 -2.39 20.67
N SER A 65 -2.50 -3.14 21.25
CA SER A 65 -2.80 -4.54 20.91
C SER A 65 -3.21 -4.74 19.43
N SER A 66 -3.79 -3.72 18.80
CA SER A 66 -4.23 -3.72 17.39
C SER A 66 -3.51 -2.65 16.57
N CYS A 67 -2.17 -2.63 16.55
CA CYS A 67 -1.38 -1.70 15.75
C CYS A 67 -1.02 -2.28 14.37
N THR A 68 -0.51 -1.40 13.48
CA THR A 68 0.04 -1.79 12.17
C THR A 68 1.34 -2.57 12.34
N ASP A 69 1.76 -3.30 11.31
CA ASP A 69 3.04 -3.98 11.31
C ASP A 69 4.22 -2.98 11.41
N ASP A 70 4.09 -1.80 10.81
CA ASP A 70 5.10 -0.75 10.86
C ASP A 70 5.19 -0.11 12.26
N THR A 71 4.06 0.16 12.91
CA THR A 71 4.04 0.56 14.34
C THR A 71 4.69 -0.52 15.21
N LEU A 72 4.40 -1.80 14.96
CA LEU A 72 4.99 -2.92 15.70
C LEU A 72 6.50 -3.04 15.44
N ALA A 73 6.97 -2.74 14.24
CA ALA A 73 8.40 -2.68 13.91
C ALA A 73 9.11 -1.57 14.70
N SER A 74 8.53 -0.36 14.72
CA SER A 74 9.05 0.77 15.52
C SER A 74 9.11 0.44 17.02
N PHE A 75 8.05 -0.18 17.56
CA PHE A 75 8.02 -0.68 18.94
C PHE A 75 9.14 -1.68 19.22
N ARG A 76 9.30 -2.71 18.38
CA ARG A 76 10.35 -3.73 18.53
C ARG A 76 11.77 -3.12 18.49
N ARG A 77 11.94 -2.04 17.72
CA ARG A 77 13.21 -1.31 17.66
C ARG A 77 13.55 -0.66 19.01
N VAL A 78 12.57 -0.03 19.66
CA VAL A 78 12.75 0.53 21.02
C VAL A 78 13.04 -0.58 22.03
N VAL A 79 12.26 -1.67 22.01
CA VAL A 79 12.47 -2.82 22.91
C VAL A 79 13.90 -3.38 22.77
N ARG A 80 14.36 -3.60 21.54
CA ARG A 80 15.72 -4.09 21.29
C ARG A 80 16.77 -3.11 21.82
N TYR A 81 16.64 -1.83 21.50
CA TYR A 81 17.57 -0.80 21.95
C TYR A 81 17.66 -0.75 23.47
N LEU A 82 16.54 -0.59 24.17
CA LEU A 82 16.52 -0.45 25.62
C LEU A 82 16.95 -1.75 26.32
N ASN A 83 16.38 -2.90 25.96
CA ASN A 83 16.61 -4.14 26.69
C ASN A 83 17.88 -4.89 26.27
N THR A 84 18.21 -4.90 24.97
CA THR A 84 19.37 -5.66 24.48
C THR A 84 20.63 -4.82 24.41
N GLU A 85 20.54 -3.58 23.89
CA GLU A 85 21.73 -2.75 23.70
C GLU A 85 22.13 -2.01 25.00
N LEU A 86 21.15 -1.46 25.74
CA LEU A 86 21.39 -0.75 27.00
C LEU A 86 21.24 -1.63 28.24
N GLY A 87 20.56 -2.78 28.15
CA GLY A 87 20.41 -3.71 29.26
C GLY A 87 19.41 -3.26 30.33
N SER A 88 18.33 -2.57 29.94
CA SER A 88 17.39 -1.95 30.89
C SER A 88 16.54 -2.93 31.69
N GLY A 89 16.24 -4.12 31.13
CA GLY A 89 15.40 -5.13 31.78
C GLY A 89 13.93 -4.72 31.94
N MET A 90 13.41 -3.86 31.05
CA MET A 90 12.02 -3.39 31.09
C MET A 90 11.04 -4.48 30.69
N ALA A 91 9.88 -4.51 31.33
CA ALA A 91 8.74 -5.31 30.91
C ALA A 91 8.23 -4.82 29.55
N VAL A 92 7.69 -5.74 28.76
CA VAL A 92 7.13 -5.47 27.43
C VAL A 92 5.67 -5.94 27.43
N ALA A 93 4.74 -5.08 27.06
CA ALA A 93 3.31 -5.37 27.11
C ALA A 93 2.55 -4.74 25.93
N ASP A 94 1.35 -5.23 25.68
CA ASP A 94 0.32 -4.48 24.95
C ASP A 94 -0.46 -3.58 25.91
N ASP A 95 -1.40 -2.80 25.36
CA ASP A 95 -2.18 -1.81 26.12
C ASP A 95 -3.35 -2.41 26.91
N TRP A 96 -3.53 -3.74 26.89
CA TRP A 96 -4.56 -4.39 27.67
C TRP A 96 -4.24 -4.35 29.17
N LEU A 97 -5.24 -3.99 29.98
CA LEU A 97 -5.11 -3.96 31.44
C LEU A 97 -6.12 -4.90 32.08
N MET A 98 -5.72 -5.52 33.19
CA MET A 98 -6.66 -6.28 33.99
C MET A 98 -7.73 -5.33 34.56
N PRO A 99 -8.99 -5.78 34.63
CA PRO A 99 -10.06 -5.00 35.28
C PRO A 99 -9.68 -4.57 36.71
N GLY A 100 -9.82 -3.28 37.01
CA GLY A 100 -9.48 -2.71 38.30
C GLY A 100 -8.02 -2.23 38.45
N THR A 101 -7.19 -2.34 37.40
CA THR A 101 -5.85 -1.74 37.40
C THR A 101 -5.95 -0.22 37.31
N ASP A 102 -5.28 0.49 38.21
CA ASP A 102 -5.11 1.93 38.12
C ASP A 102 -4.03 2.27 37.07
N ALA A 103 -4.46 2.57 35.86
CA ALA A 103 -3.57 2.90 34.76
C ALA A 103 -2.68 4.13 35.05
N ALA A 104 -3.19 5.11 35.81
CA ALA A 104 -2.45 6.34 36.09
C ALA A 104 -1.22 6.12 36.99
N SER A 105 -1.23 5.07 37.81
CA SER A 105 -0.11 4.71 38.69
C SER A 105 1.06 4.01 38.00
N LEU A 106 0.88 3.52 36.78
CA LEU A 106 1.91 2.75 36.06
C LEU A 106 2.99 3.65 35.44
N ASN A 107 4.24 3.23 35.51
CA ASN A 107 5.34 3.87 34.78
C ASN A 107 5.44 3.22 33.40
N GLU A 108 5.11 3.93 32.33
CA GLU A 108 5.03 3.36 30.98
C GLU A 108 5.70 4.25 29.93
N ILE A 109 6.36 3.61 28.97
CA ILE A 109 6.78 4.22 27.69
C ILE A 109 5.76 3.76 26.65
N LEU A 110 4.87 4.69 26.27
CA LEU A 110 3.75 4.43 25.38
C LEU A 110 4.15 4.76 23.94
N ILE A 111 4.13 3.76 23.06
CA ILE A 111 4.53 3.91 21.66
C ILE A 111 3.31 3.82 20.75
N GLY A 112 3.09 4.89 19.99
CA GLY A 112 1.92 5.01 19.15
C GLY A 112 0.65 5.24 19.98
N SER A 113 -0.46 4.70 19.50
CA SER A 113 -1.81 4.98 20.03
C SER A 113 -2.27 3.99 21.10
N ALA A 114 -1.45 3.70 22.10
CA ALA A 114 -1.85 2.85 23.23
C ALA A 114 -3.10 3.41 23.94
N ASP A 115 -3.97 2.51 24.43
CA ASP A 115 -5.24 2.90 25.06
C ASP A 115 -5.02 3.43 26.49
N ARG A 116 -4.53 4.67 26.57
CA ARG A 116 -4.30 5.44 27.80
C ARG A 116 -4.80 6.87 27.60
N ASP A 117 -5.27 7.49 28.67
CA ASP A 117 -5.75 8.87 28.63
C ASP A 117 -4.63 9.85 28.26
N GLU A 118 -3.42 9.60 28.74
CA GLU A 118 -2.23 10.40 28.42
C GLU A 118 -1.87 10.33 26.92
N CYS A 119 -2.09 9.20 26.26
CA CYS A 119 -1.95 9.12 24.80
C CYS A 119 -2.98 10.00 24.10
N ARG A 120 -4.24 9.98 24.54
CA ARG A 120 -5.29 10.82 23.94
C ARG A 120 -4.95 12.30 24.05
N GLU A 121 -4.50 12.74 25.23
CA GLU A 121 -4.07 14.12 25.47
C GLU A 121 -2.93 14.53 24.53
N VAL A 122 -1.88 13.70 24.43
CA VAL A 122 -0.70 13.99 23.61
C VAL A 122 -1.03 14.02 22.12
N TYR A 123 -1.90 13.11 21.65
CA TYR A 123 -2.32 13.09 20.25
C TYR A 123 -3.11 14.33 19.83
N GLU A 124 -3.84 14.99 20.77
CA GLU A 124 -4.54 16.26 20.49
C GLU A 124 -3.57 17.39 20.13
N ASP A 125 -2.37 17.34 20.67
CA ASP A 125 -1.34 18.35 20.47
C ASP A 125 -0.30 17.91 19.41
N THR A 126 -0.36 16.66 18.91
CA THR A 126 0.59 16.13 17.94
C THR A 126 0.34 16.76 16.56
N PRO A 127 1.37 17.34 15.91
CA PRO A 127 1.23 17.90 14.57
C PRO A 127 0.90 16.82 13.53
N PRO A 128 -0.06 17.07 12.60
CA PRO A 128 -0.35 16.16 11.49
C PRO A 128 0.83 15.84 10.60
N ASP A 129 1.78 16.76 10.46
CA ASP A 129 2.99 16.65 9.64
C ASP A 129 4.23 16.17 10.40
N GLY A 130 4.09 15.87 11.71
CA GLY A 130 5.21 15.58 12.57
C GLY A 130 4.94 14.52 13.64
N TYR A 131 5.66 14.68 14.76
CA TYR A 131 5.51 13.84 15.94
C TYR A 131 5.61 14.67 17.23
N LEU A 132 5.20 14.06 18.34
CA LEU A 132 5.32 14.60 19.68
C LEU A 132 5.79 13.52 20.64
N ILE A 133 6.87 13.81 21.39
CA ILE A 133 7.28 13.03 22.54
C ILE A 133 7.05 13.90 23.77
N ARG A 134 6.22 13.44 24.70
CA ARG A 134 5.87 14.23 25.89
C ARG A 134 5.88 13.36 27.13
N ARG A 135 6.33 13.96 28.22
CA ARG A 135 6.21 13.37 29.55
C ARG A 135 4.92 13.85 30.20
N VAL A 136 4.05 12.91 30.56
CA VAL A 136 2.76 13.17 31.24
C VAL A 136 2.70 12.31 32.49
N GLY A 137 2.86 12.93 33.66
CA GLY A 137 2.96 12.19 34.92
C GLY A 137 4.06 11.13 34.91
N ASN A 138 3.67 9.89 35.12
CA ASN A 138 4.56 8.71 35.10
C ASN A 138 4.74 8.10 33.71
N LYS A 139 4.22 8.72 32.67
CA LYS A 139 4.24 8.21 31.32
C LYS A 139 5.17 9.02 30.42
N ILE A 140 5.76 8.33 29.46
CA ILE A 140 6.48 8.92 28.33
C ILE A 140 5.71 8.49 27.09
N VAL A 141 5.07 9.43 26.42
CA VAL A 141 4.25 9.17 25.22
C VAL A 141 5.02 9.55 23.98
N ILE A 142 5.11 8.62 23.03
CA ILE A 142 5.75 8.79 21.72
C ILE A 142 4.64 8.70 20.68
N ALA A 143 4.19 9.84 20.15
CA ALA A 143 3.00 9.97 19.32
C ALA A 143 3.32 10.52 17.92
N ALA A 144 2.65 9.97 16.91
CA ALA A 144 2.60 10.50 15.55
C ALA A 144 1.33 10.00 14.83
N HIS A 145 0.84 10.77 13.85
CA HIS A 145 -0.37 10.40 13.10
C HIS A 145 -0.13 9.43 11.92
N ASN A 146 1.14 9.09 11.63
CA ASN A 146 1.49 8.09 10.61
C ASN A 146 2.74 7.32 11.00
N ASP A 147 2.91 6.11 10.44
CA ASP A 147 3.98 5.19 10.82
C ASP A 147 5.38 5.74 10.53
N LYS A 148 5.56 6.49 9.43
CA LYS A 148 6.86 7.10 9.08
C LYS A 148 7.28 8.11 10.15
N LYS A 149 6.39 9.00 10.57
CA LYS A 149 6.67 9.99 11.62
C LYS A 149 6.82 9.34 13.00
N LEU A 150 6.14 8.22 13.24
CA LEU A 150 6.35 7.43 14.46
C LEU A 150 7.77 6.83 14.49
N ASP A 151 8.29 6.34 13.37
CA ASP A 151 9.65 5.83 13.29
C ASP A 151 10.70 6.93 13.50
N GLU A 152 10.46 8.14 12.98
CA GLU A 152 11.28 9.33 13.27
C GLU A 152 11.24 9.69 14.77
N ALA A 153 10.04 9.69 15.39
CA ALA A 153 9.87 9.94 16.82
C ALA A 153 10.62 8.92 17.69
N VAL A 154 10.53 7.64 17.34
CA VAL A 154 11.27 6.56 18.01
C VAL A 154 12.77 6.79 17.89
N SER A 155 13.28 7.22 16.74
CA SER A 155 14.69 7.56 16.56
C SER A 155 15.13 8.72 17.46
N ALA A 156 14.30 9.77 17.55
CA ALA A 156 14.54 10.92 18.43
C ALA A 156 14.56 10.48 19.91
N PHE A 157 13.60 9.67 20.34
CA PHE A 157 13.54 9.12 21.70
C PHE A 157 14.81 8.30 22.04
N MET A 158 15.23 7.42 21.13
CA MET A 158 16.43 6.60 21.32
C MET A 158 17.68 7.47 21.45
N SER A 159 17.79 8.57 20.68
CA SER A 159 18.95 9.48 20.75
C SER A 159 19.07 10.22 22.08
N MET A 160 17.97 10.40 22.81
CA MET A 160 17.93 11.01 24.15
C MET A 160 18.16 10.01 25.28
N THR A 161 18.25 8.72 24.96
CA THR A 161 18.37 7.65 25.96
C THR A 161 19.76 7.05 25.91
N LYS A 162 20.42 6.95 27.05
CA LYS A 162 21.80 6.44 27.15
C LYS A 162 22.00 5.60 28.39
N LYS A 163 23.04 4.77 28.37
CA LYS A 163 23.55 4.11 29.58
C LYS A 163 24.55 5.02 30.26
N ASP A 164 24.33 5.29 31.54
CA ASP A 164 25.29 5.97 32.38
C ASP A 164 26.47 5.01 32.67
N ASN A 165 27.67 5.42 32.30
CA ASN A 165 28.86 4.62 32.44
C ASN A 165 29.36 4.49 33.91
N GLU A 166 28.92 5.39 34.81
CA GLU A 166 29.35 5.36 36.20
C GLU A 166 28.52 4.35 37.02
N ASN A 167 27.20 4.35 36.84
CA ASN A 167 26.25 3.56 37.63
C ASN A 167 25.66 2.38 36.85
N GLY A 168 25.80 2.36 35.53
CA GLY A 168 25.15 1.38 34.64
C GLY A 168 23.65 1.58 34.48
N ASP A 169 23.14 2.73 34.91
CA ASP A 169 21.72 3.09 34.79
C ASP A 169 21.35 3.46 33.36
N VAL A 170 20.14 3.15 32.94
CA VAL A 170 19.58 3.65 31.69
C VAL A 170 18.81 4.93 31.97
N VAL A 171 19.30 6.02 31.41
CA VAL A 171 18.81 7.37 31.68
C VAL A 171 18.29 8.02 30.42
N LEU A 172 17.13 8.63 30.52
CA LEU A 172 16.56 9.51 29.51
C LEU A 172 16.88 10.96 29.89
N ASP A 173 17.44 11.71 28.95
CA ASP A 173 17.81 13.11 29.17
C ASP A 173 16.59 13.95 29.62
N ALA A 174 16.86 15.04 30.31
CA ALA A 174 15.82 15.93 30.81
C ALA A 174 15.02 16.58 29.65
N PHE A 175 13.72 16.38 29.63
CA PHE A 175 12.81 17.03 28.69
C PHE A 175 11.40 17.11 29.26
N THR A 176 10.63 18.05 28.78
CA THR A 176 9.16 18.09 28.98
C THR A 176 8.48 17.61 27.70
N GLU A 177 8.94 18.13 26.57
CA GLU A 177 8.38 17.87 25.26
C GLU A 177 9.47 17.94 24.19
N VAL A 178 9.41 17.02 23.21
CA VAL A 178 10.17 17.08 21.94
C VAL A 178 9.17 17.02 20.82
N ARG A 179 9.17 18.00 19.95
CA ARG A 179 8.19 18.18 18.86
C ARG A 179 8.91 18.31 17.52
N ASP A 180 8.38 17.62 16.51
CA ASP A 180 8.63 17.86 15.10
C ASP A 180 7.31 18.22 14.42
N GLY A 181 7.37 19.05 13.37
CA GLY A 181 6.21 19.54 12.65
C GLY A 181 5.55 20.77 13.29
N SER A 182 4.78 21.47 12.48
CA SER A 182 4.10 22.72 12.88
C SER A 182 2.65 22.82 12.41
N ALA A 183 2.18 21.87 11.60
CA ALA A 183 0.81 21.87 11.12
C ALA A 183 -0.20 21.71 12.26
N VAL A 184 -1.34 22.38 12.12
CA VAL A 184 -2.47 22.29 13.03
C VAL A 184 -3.57 21.45 12.40
N ALA A 185 -4.14 20.52 13.15
CA ALA A 185 -5.27 19.72 12.65
C ALA A 185 -6.49 20.61 12.39
N LEU A 186 -7.16 20.40 11.26
CA LEU A 186 -8.41 21.09 10.92
C LEU A 186 -9.48 20.85 12.00
N PHE A 187 -9.59 19.59 12.45
CA PHE A 187 -10.50 19.18 13.51
C PHE A 187 -9.70 18.86 14.78
N GLY A 188 -9.63 19.83 15.70
CA GLY A 188 -8.88 19.76 16.95
C GLY A 188 -9.56 20.59 18.04
N LYS A 189 -8.80 21.06 19.04
CA LYS A 189 -9.34 21.81 20.22
C LYS A 189 -10.23 23.00 19.86
N ASN A 190 -9.87 23.76 18.81
CA ASN A 190 -10.58 24.98 18.41
C ASN A 190 -11.70 24.73 17.38
N ASN A 191 -11.75 23.54 16.81
CA ASN A 191 -12.76 23.11 15.85
C ASN A 191 -13.08 21.63 16.08
N PRO A 192 -13.80 21.27 17.15
CA PRO A 192 -13.99 19.88 17.54
C PRO A 192 -14.71 19.07 16.48
N LEU A 193 -14.21 17.84 16.23
CA LEU A 193 -14.84 16.89 15.31
C LEU A 193 -16.31 16.62 15.70
N ALA A 194 -16.61 16.59 17.00
CA ALA A 194 -17.96 16.33 17.52
C ALA A 194 -18.98 17.44 17.19
N GLU A 195 -18.53 18.62 16.79
CA GLU A 195 -19.41 19.73 16.37
C GLU A 195 -19.69 19.73 14.86
N GLN A 196 -19.07 18.83 14.11
CA GLN A 196 -19.26 18.74 12.66
C GLN A 196 -20.55 18.00 12.31
N ARG A 197 -21.04 18.24 11.08
CA ARG A 197 -22.07 17.41 10.44
C ARG A 197 -21.61 16.98 9.05
N ILE A 198 -22.14 15.86 8.56
CA ILE A 198 -21.83 15.35 7.23
C ILE A 198 -22.94 15.79 6.28
N VAL A 199 -22.57 16.43 5.18
CA VAL A 199 -23.48 16.95 4.15
C VAL A 199 -23.30 16.20 2.85
N TYR A 200 -24.38 15.75 2.21
CA TYR A 200 -24.39 15.15 0.88
C TYR A 200 -25.53 15.71 0.05
N ARG A 201 -25.51 15.48 -1.27
CA ARG A 201 -26.52 16.04 -2.18
C ARG A 201 -27.91 15.43 -1.95
N ASP A 202 -28.93 16.26 -1.90
CA ASP A 202 -30.33 15.82 -1.84
C ASP A 202 -30.70 14.98 -3.08
N GLY A 203 -31.43 13.89 -2.85
CA GLY A 203 -31.80 12.93 -3.90
C GLY A 203 -30.70 11.92 -4.26
N CYS A 204 -29.48 12.03 -3.72
CA CYS A 204 -28.41 11.06 -3.89
C CYS A 204 -28.38 10.01 -2.75
N SER A 205 -27.56 8.98 -2.91
CA SER A 205 -27.41 7.93 -1.89
C SER A 205 -26.65 8.42 -0.65
N ASP A 206 -27.15 8.13 0.52
CA ASP A 206 -26.52 8.44 1.82
C ASP A 206 -25.45 7.43 2.24
N LYS A 207 -25.14 6.41 1.42
CA LYS A 207 -24.19 5.32 1.79
C LYS A 207 -22.80 5.84 2.15
N ALA A 208 -22.27 6.79 1.36
CA ALA A 208 -20.96 7.39 1.62
C ALA A 208 -20.94 8.16 2.95
N ALA A 209 -21.99 8.94 3.23
CA ALA A 209 -22.13 9.67 4.47
C ALA A 209 -22.26 8.73 5.69
N LYS A 210 -23.04 7.68 5.58
CA LYS A 210 -23.17 6.63 6.61
C LYS A 210 -21.86 5.89 6.86
N LEU A 211 -21.09 5.60 5.81
CA LEU A 211 -19.76 4.99 5.95
C LEU A 211 -18.84 5.90 6.77
N LEU A 212 -18.73 7.17 6.41
CA LEU A 212 -17.89 8.13 7.12
C LEU A 212 -18.30 8.26 8.59
N ALA A 213 -19.59 8.48 8.86
CA ALA A 213 -20.11 8.57 10.22
C ALA A 213 -19.81 7.30 11.05
N SER A 214 -20.00 6.11 10.47
CA SER A 214 -19.71 4.83 11.11
C SER A 214 -18.22 4.67 11.44
N LYS A 215 -17.32 5.05 10.52
CA LYS A 215 -15.87 4.99 10.73
C LYS A 215 -15.41 5.96 11.80
N ILE A 216 -15.92 7.19 11.80
CA ILE A 216 -15.65 8.20 12.84
C ILE A 216 -16.17 7.71 14.20
N LYS A 217 -17.40 7.21 14.28
CA LYS A 217 -17.96 6.66 15.52
C LYS A 217 -17.12 5.49 16.05
N SER A 218 -16.72 4.56 15.17
CA SER A 218 -15.89 3.41 15.56
C SER A 218 -14.50 3.81 16.05
N ALA A 219 -13.88 4.81 15.40
CA ALA A 219 -12.52 5.24 15.72
C ALA A 219 -12.44 6.17 16.96
N TYR A 220 -13.38 7.09 17.09
CA TYR A 220 -13.29 8.20 18.06
C TYR A 220 -14.45 8.26 19.05
N GLY A 221 -15.47 7.41 18.90
CA GLY A 221 -16.68 7.47 19.73
C GLY A 221 -17.59 8.67 19.43
N VAL A 222 -17.33 9.43 18.36
CA VAL A 222 -18.06 10.64 17.99
C VAL A 222 -19.20 10.31 17.03
N GLU A 223 -20.40 10.76 17.32
CA GLU A 223 -21.57 10.64 16.43
C GLU A 223 -21.78 11.96 15.67
N LEU A 224 -21.77 11.91 14.34
CA LEU A 224 -21.99 13.07 13.48
C LEU A 224 -23.38 13.01 12.84
N PRO A 225 -24.15 14.13 12.90
CA PRO A 225 -25.39 14.26 12.12
C PRO A 225 -25.12 14.13 10.62
N ILE A 226 -26.02 13.46 9.91
CA ILE A 226 -26.01 13.36 8.44
C ILE A 226 -27.21 14.14 7.92
N VAL A 227 -26.95 15.09 7.03
CA VAL A 227 -27.97 15.97 6.44
C VAL A 227 -27.77 16.10 4.93
N THR A 228 -28.80 16.52 4.22
CA THR A 228 -28.66 16.86 2.79
C THR A 228 -28.32 18.35 2.63
N ASP A 229 -27.88 18.71 1.42
CA ASP A 229 -27.57 20.10 1.08
C ASP A 229 -28.81 21.01 0.96
N SER A 230 -30.04 20.46 1.08
CA SER A 230 -31.27 21.23 1.23
C SER A 230 -31.34 21.98 2.58
N GLU A 231 -30.56 21.57 3.59
CA GLU A 231 -30.44 22.32 4.84
C GLU A 231 -29.49 23.51 4.69
N ALA A 232 -29.76 24.58 5.44
CA ALA A 232 -28.94 25.79 5.43
C ALA A 232 -27.47 25.50 5.77
N PRO A 233 -26.49 26.11 5.06
CA PRO A 233 -25.07 25.94 5.33
C PRO A 233 -24.68 26.38 6.76
N THR A 234 -23.67 25.69 7.33
CA THR A 234 -23.00 26.10 8.58
C THR A 234 -21.49 26.09 8.38
N ASP A 235 -20.75 26.60 9.34
CA ASP A 235 -19.27 26.57 9.31
C ASP A 235 -18.70 25.20 9.71
N LYS A 236 -19.54 24.29 10.22
CA LYS A 236 -19.16 22.99 10.79
C LYS A 236 -19.61 21.84 9.90
N GLU A 237 -18.99 21.68 8.72
CA GLU A 237 -19.43 20.69 7.72
C GLU A 237 -18.29 19.88 7.13
N ILE A 238 -18.55 18.58 6.93
CA ILE A 238 -17.78 17.67 6.06
C ILE A 238 -18.69 17.36 4.87
N VAL A 239 -18.27 17.75 3.68
CA VAL A 239 -19.07 17.70 2.46
C VAL A 239 -18.66 16.51 1.59
N ILE A 240 -19.62 15.69 1.18
CA ILE A 240 -19.39 14.53 0.31
C ILE A 240 -20.06 14.74 -1.04
N GLY A 241 -19.27 14.61 -2.11
CA GLY A 241 -19.72 14.85 -3.48
C GLY A 241 -19.98 16.32 -3.77
N MET A 242 -20.43 16.60 -5.00
CA MET A 242 -20.81 17.95 -5.41
C MET A 242 -22.18 18.28 -4.83
N THR A 243 -22.25 19.33 -4.05
CA THR A 243 -23.44 19.84 -3.35
C THR A 243 -23.61 21.33 -3.67
N ASP A 244 -24.61 21.99 -3.09
CA ASP A 244 -24.75 23.44 -3.16
C ASP A 244 -23.65 24.22 -2.40
N ARG A 245 -22.82 23.52 -1.58
CA ARG A 245 -21.59 24.06 -0.96
C ARG A 245 -20.41 24.10 -1.95
N SER A 246 -20.53 23.40 -3.08
CA SER A 246 -19.44 23.22 -4.03
C SER A 246 -19.40 24.33 -5.08
N LEU A 247 -18.20 24.62 -5.60
CA LEU A 247 -18.01 25.52 -6.73
C LEU A 247 -17.79 24.72 -8.02
N PRO A 248 -18.09 25.27 -9.20
CA PRO A 248 -17.86 24.57 -10.46
C PRO A 248 -16.42 24.07 -10.69
N GLY A 249 -15.43 24.72 -10.08
CA GLY A 249 -14.00 24.32 -10.13
C GLY A 249 -13.59 23.25 -9.13
N ASP A 250 -14.48 22.80 -8.25
CA ASP A 250 -14.17 21.77 -7.24
C ASP A 250 -14.12 20.36 -7.83
N THR A 251 -14.68 20.14 -9.01
CA THR A 251 -14.61 18.83 -9.69
C THR A 251 -13.17 18.43 -9.95
N THR A 252 -12.91 17.13 -9.95
CA THR A 252 -11.56 16.60 -10.20
C THR A 252 -11.04 16.91 -11.61
N GLY A 253 -11.92 17.20 -12.57
CA GLY A 253 -11.56 17.31 -13.98
C GLY A 253 -11.16 15.98 -14.64
N MET A 254 -11.16 14.89 -13.91
CA MET A 254 -10.84 13.55 -14.41
C MET A 254 -11.87 13.05 -15.40
N LYS A 255 -11.44 12.22 -16.36
CA LYS A 255 -12.31 11.67 -17.42
C LYS A 255 -12.10 10.17 -17.59
N GLY A 256 -13.11 9.50 -18.19
CA GLY A 256 -13.02 8.07 -18.53
C GLY A 256 -12.77 7.20 -17.30
N ALA A 257 -11.80 6.29 -17.40
CA ALA A 257 -11.46 5.37 -16.32
C ALA A 257 -10.97 6.09 -15.04
N TYR A 258 -10.23 7.19 -15.18
CA TYR A 258 -9.75 7.96 -14.04
C TYR A 258 -10.89 8.57 -13.21
N ALA A 259 -11.94 9.06 -13.88
CA ALA A 259 -13.10 9.60 -13.19
C ALA A 259 -13.81 8.56 -12.31
N LYS A 260 -13.70 7.27 -12.67
CA LYS A 260 -14.34 6.15 -11.94
C LYS A 260 -13.58 5.63 -10.75
N ILE A 261 -12.29 5.94 -10.65
CA ILE A 261 -11.43 5.52 -9.53
C ILE A 261 -10.78 6.70 -8.80
N GLY A 262 -10.92 7.90 -9.36
CA GLY A 262 -10.30 9.10 -8.83
C GLY A 262 -11.09 9.72 -7.69
N TYR A 263 -10.40 10.54 -6.91
CA TYR A 263 -10.99 11.35 -5.86
C TYR A 263 -10.25 12.67 -5.70
N ARG A 264 -10.91 13.63 -5.08
CA ARG A 264 -10.32 14.89 -4.61
C ARG A 264 -10.68 15.11 -3.15
N LEU A 265 -9.68 15.42 -2.34
CA LEU A 265 -9.81 15.84 -0.96
C LEU A 265 -9.27 17.25 -0.82
N PHE A 266 -10.03 18.17 -0.28
CA PHE A 266 -9.53 19.52 -0.04
C PHE A 266 -10.27 20.19 1.11
N VAL A 267 -9.65 21.23 1.65
CA VAL A 267 -10.27 22.11 2.65
C VAL A 267 -10.50 23.48 2.04
N ARG A 268 -11.67 24.02 2.27
CA ARG A 268 -12.04 25.39 1.93
C ARG A 268 -12.97 25.97 2.98
N ASP A 269 -12.67 27.19 3.41
CA ASP A 269 -13.46 27.91 4.44
C ASP A 269 -13.71 27.07 5.70
N GLY A 270 -12.69 26.32 6.15
CA GLY A 270 -12.76 25.45 7.33
C GLY A 270 -13.57 24.16 7.16
N LYS A 271 -14.10 23.88 5.97
CA LYS A 271 -14.86 22.67 5.63
C LYS A 271 -13.99 21.68 4.86
N LEU A 272 -14.14 20.40 5.20
CA LEU A 272 -13.53 19.32 4.44
C LEU A 272 -14.46 18.87 3.32
N PHE A 273 -13.93 18.76 2.09
CA PHE A 273 -14.61 18.22 0.92
C PHE A 273 -13.99 16.88 0.52
N ILE A 274 -14.85 15.89 0.29
CA ILE A 274 -14.49 14.54 -0.17
C ILE A 274 -15.29 14.26 -1.44
N LEU A 275 -14.65 14.35 -2.61
CA LEU A 275 -15.31 14.24 -3.90
C LEU A 275 -14.82 13.02 -4.66
N GLY A 276 -15.74 12.24 -5.22
CA GLY A 276 -15.42 11.22 -6.21
C GLY A 276 -15.11 11.82 -7.59
N GLY A 277 -14.33 11.13 -8.38
CA GLY A 277 -13.82 11.65 -9.66
C GLY A 277 -14.91 12.03 -10.67
N ASP A 278 -16.04 11.33 -10.74
CA ASP A 278 -17.19 11.64 -11.58
C ASP A 278 -18.46 12.02 -10.79
N ASP A 279 -18.31 12.20 -9.50
CA ASP A 279 -19.40 12.60 -8.59
C ASP A 279 -20.60 11.63 -8.55
N SER A 280 -20.44 10.39 -9.01
CA SER A 280 -21.47 9.36 -8.83
C SER A 280 -21.46 8.79 -7.40
N ASP A 281 -22.60 8.27 -6.96
CA ASP A 281 -22.74 7.70 -5.59
C ASP A 281 -21.70 6.64 -5.26
N ASP A 282 -21.41 5.74 -6.20
CA ASP A 282 -20.44 4.67 -6.01
C ASP A 282 -19.00 5.22 -5.92
N VAL A 283 -18.65 6.24 -6.71
CA VAL A 283 -17.31 6.84 -6.69
C VAL A 283 -17.12 7.76 -5.49
N ASN A 284 -18.18 8.46 -5.05
CA ASN A 284 -18.17 9.18 -3.77
C ASN A 284 -18.01 8.23 -2.57
N TYR A 285 -18.61 7.04 -2.63
CA TYR A 285 -18.39 6.00 -1.61
C TYR A 285 -16.93 5.53 -1.56
N GLU A 286 -16.31 5.30 -2.72
CA GLU A 286 -14.88 4.96 -2.80
C GLU A 286 -13.97 6.10 -2.31
N ALA A 287 -14.26 7.36 -2.65
CA ALA A 287 -13.53 8.52 -2.16
C ALA A 287 -13.54 8.59 -0.62
N VAL A 288 -14.71 8.37 -0.01
CA VAL A 288 -14.85 8.30 1.45
C VAL A 288 -14.09 7.09 2.02
N THR A 289 -14.10 5.95 1.33
CA THR A 289 -13.32 4.77 1.76
C THR A 289 -11.83 5.10 1.82
N ARG A 290 -11.28 5.73 0.77
CA ARG A 290 -9.87 6.14 0.72
C ARG A 290 -9.53 7.18 1.78
N PHE A 291 -10.40 8.16 1.97
CA PHE A 291 -10.26 9.12 3.06
C PHE A 291 -10.17 8.41 4.42
N CYS A 292 -11.09 7.49 4.70
CA CYS A 292 -11.11 6.76 5.96
C CYS A 292 -9.84 5.92 6.17
N GLU A 293 -9.36 5.23 5.13
CA GLU A 293 -8.13 4.43 5.20
C GLU A 293 -6.89 5.28 5.52
N LYS A 294 -6.84 6.49 4.98
CA LYS A 294 -5.69 7.38 5.11
C LYS A 294 -5.69 8.22 6.38
N TYR A 295 -6.85 8.75 6.77
CA TYR A 295 -6.95 9.78 7.81
C TYR A 295 -7.64 9.32 9.09
N ILE A 296 -8.40 8.22 9.08
CA ILE A 296 -9.06 7.71 10.28
C ILE A 296 -8.21 6.63 10.92
N THR A 297 -7.50 7.01 11.98
CA THR A 297 -6.70 6.07 12.78
C THR A 297 -7.53 5.59 13.97
N PRO A 298 -7.77 4.28 14.13
CA PRO A 298 -8.66 3.77 15.18
C PRO A 298 -8.21 4.14 16.60
N LYS A 299 -9.15 4.54 17.46
CA LYS A 299 -9.01 4.78 18.92
C LYS A 299 -7.94 5.81 19.34
N LEU A 300 -7.67 6.79 18.52
CA LEU A 300 -6.94 7.97 18.94
C LEU A 300 -7.91 9.02 19.50
N SER A 301 -7.37 10.10 20.06
CA SER A 301 -8.09 11.33 20.31
C SER A 301 -8.96 11.72 19.10
N PRO A 302 -10.11 12.40 19.29
CA PRO A 302 -11.00 12.83 18.20
C PRO A 302 -10.38 13.90 17.29
N VAL A 303 -9.13 13.71 16.92
CA VAL A 303 -8.35 14.54 16.00
C VAL A 303 -8.15 13.80 14.70
N LEU A 304 -8.70 14.31 13.61
CA LEU A 304 -8.33 13.87 12.28
C LEU A 304 -7.03 14.58 11.86
N ALA A 305 -6.06 13.82 11.37
CA ALA A 305 -4.77 14.35 10.88
C ALA A 305 -4.93 15.06 9.51
N VAL A 306 -5.96 15.88 9.38
CA VAL A 306 -6.25 16.72 8.20
C VAL A 306 -5.83 18.14 8.52
N THR A 307 -5.08 18.78 7.62
CA THR A 307 -4.66 20.17 7.78
C THR A 307 -5.55 21.12 7.00
N PRO A 308 -5.62 22.41 7.37
CA PRO A 308 -6.37 23.42 6.61
C PRO A 308 -5.90 23.58 5.15
N GLU A 309 -4.65 23.23 4.86
CA GLU A 309 -4.02 23.32 3.53
C GLU A 309 -4.25 22.09 2.67
N LEU A 310 -5.00 21.09 3.15
CA LEU A 310 -5.25 19.87 2.37
C LEU A 310 -5.80 20.22 0.99
N SER A 311 -5.11 19.77 -0.03
CA SER A 311 -5.54 19.76 -1.44
C SER A 311 -4.88 18.57 -2.10
N GLU A 312 -5.64 17.52 -2.38
CA GLU A 312 -5.13 16.24 -2.85
C GLU A 312 -6.05 15.66 -3.92
N ASP A 313 -5.49 15.31 -5.04
CA ASP A 313 -6.12 14.47 -6.06
C ASP A 313 -5.47 13.08 -6.02
N GLY A 314 -6.27 12.03 -6.06
CA GLY A 314 -5.78 10.66 -6.01
C GLY A 314 -6.50 9.73 -6.98
N LEU A 315 -5.89 8.59 -7.26
CA LEU A 315 -6.40 7.56 -8.17
C LEU A 315 -6.70 6.25 -7.42
N GLY A 316 -7.54 6.32 -6.39
CA GLY A 316 -8.10 5.14 -5.73
C GLY A 316 -7.11 4.17 -5.07
N GLY A 317 -5.89 4.61 -4.77
CA GLY A 317 -4.83 3.79 -4.15
C GLY A 317 -3.79 3.27 -5.14
N MET A 318 -3.81 3.71 -6.40
CA MET A 318 -2.62 3.59 -7.25
C MET A 318 -1.58 4.59 -6.78
N ASP A 319 -0.35 4.10 -6.61
CA ASP A 319 0.79 4.99 -6.45
C ASP A 319 0.96 5.84 -7.73
N VAL A 320 1.44 7.05 -7.57
CA VAL A 320 1.83 7.87 -8.73
C VAL A 320 2.84 7.05 -9.54
N PRO A 321 2.63 6.86 -10.86
CA PRO A 321 3.55 6.06 -11.64
C PRO A 321 4.93 6.69 -11.57
N ALA A 322 5.92 5.89 -11.30
CA ALA A 322 7.29 6.33 -11.49
C ALA A 322 7.45 6.75 -12.95
N GLU A 323 8.13 7.86 -13.17
CA GLU A 323 8.68 8.16 -14.48
C GLU A 323 9.49 6.95 -15.00
N LEU A 324 9.79 6.90 -16.28
CA LEU A 324 10.70 5.88 -16.79
C LEU A 324 12.00 5.92 -15.97
N ALA A 325 12.59 4.76 -15.74
CA ALA A 325 13.89 4.67 -15.10
C ALA A 325 14.93 5.51 -15.87
N ASP A 326 15.90 6.08 -15.17
CA ASP A 326 16.94 6.91 -15.76
C ASP A 326 17.61 6.18 -16.93
N GLY A 327 17.61 6.83 -18.10
CA GLY A 327 18.15 6.28 -19.34
C GLY A 327 17.21 5.34 -20.11
N ALA A 328 16.05 5.00 -19.57
CA ALA A 328 15.02 4.25 -20.29
C ALA A 328 14.24 5.16 -21.25
N ASN A 329 13.79 4.57 -22.36
CA ASN A 329 13.00 5.26 -23.37
C ASN A 329 11.75 4.49 -23.80
N ALA A 330 11.49 3.32 -23.21
CA ALA A 330 10.25 2.56 -23.41
C ALA A 330 9.90 1.73 -22.17
N ARG A 331 8.60 1.43 -22.01
CA ARG A 331 8.03 0.55 -20.98
C ARG A 331 7.23 -0.57 -21.60
N ILE A 332 7.46 -1.79 -21.13
CA ILE A 332 6.74 -2.99 -21.55
C ILE A 332 6.08 -3.62 -20.33
N MET A 333 4.80 -3.96 -20.45
CA MET A 333 3.99 -4.52 -19.37
C MET A 333 3.45 -5.90 -19.73
N SER A 334 3.28 -6.77 -18.74
CA SER A 334 2.48 -8.00 -18.82
C SER A 334 1.40 -7.97 -17.76
N PHE A 335 0.15 -8.31 -18.13
CA PHE A 335 -0.97 -8.28 -17.21
C PHE A 335 -2.03 -9.33 -17.58
N ASN A 336 -2.13 -10.39 -16.79
CA ASN A 336 -3.30 -11.27 -16.81
C ASN A 336 -4.44 -10.56 -16.06
N ILE A 337 -5.56 -10.26 -16.77
CA ILE A 337 -6.66 -9.43 -16.25
C ILE A 337 -7.84 -10.25 -15.73
N LEU A 338 -7.72 -11.56 -15.65
CA LEU A 338 -8.76 -12.50 -15.25
C LEU A 338 -10.06 -12.36 -16.09
N SER A 339 -10.32 -13.32 -16.96
CA SER A 339 -11.52 -13.32 -17.79
C SER A 339 -12.78 -13.53 -16.94
N GLU A 340 -13.84 -12.77 -17.22
CA GLU A 340 -15.16 -12.97 -16.64
C GLU A 340 -15.77 -14.34 -16.96
N GLU A 341 -15.24 -15.04 -17.94
CA GLU A 341 -15.71 -16.38 -18.32
C GLU A 341 -15.33 -17.48 -17.31
N TRP A 342 -14.32 -17.22 -16.46
CA TRP A 342 -13.86 -18.18 -15.47
C TRP A 342 -14.57 -18.05 -14.13
N ASP A 343 -15.11 -16.87 -13.83
CA ASP A 343 -15.67 -16.59 -12.52
C ASP A 343 -16.91 -15.69 -12.64
N SER A 344 -17.99 -16.19 -13.13
CA SER A 344 -19.29 -15.55 -13.34
C SER A 344 -19.30 -14.05 -13.73
N ALA A 345 -20.31 -13.58 -14.45
CA ALA A 345 -20.47 -12.19 -14.92
C ALA A 345 -20.36 -11.10 -13.80
N ALA A 346 -20.43 -11.51 -12.53
CA ALA A 346 -20.23 -10.62 -11.38
C ALA A 346 -18.78 -10.13 -11.25
N VAL A 347 -17.79 -10.89 -11.75
CA VAL A 347 -16.36 -10.61 -11.61
C VAL A 347 -15.90 -9.41 -12.40
N MET A 348 -16.53 -9.08 -13.53
CA MET A 348 -16.16 -7.88 -14.28
C MET A 348 -16.66 -6.59 -13.62
N LYS A 349 -17.69 -6.67 -12.79
CA LYS A 349 -18.35 -5.47 -12.24
C LYS A 349 -17.37 -4.67 -11.38
N GLY A 350 -16.97 -3.52 -11.92
CA GLY A 350 -16.05 -2.60 -11.27
C GLY A 350 -14.55 -2.85 -11.50
N ARG A 351 -14.14 -3.95 -12.16
CA ARG A 351 -12.72 -4.24 -12.44
C ARG A 351 -12.19 -3.60 -13.73
N ASP A 352 -13.07 -3.33 -14.68
CA ASP A 352 -12.73 -2.76 -15.98
C ASP A 352 -12.08 -1.37 -15.89
N TYR A 353 -12.59 -0.51 -15.02
CA TYR A 353 -12.01 0.82 -14.80
C TYR A 353 -10.61 0.76 -14.17
N PRO A 354 -10.35 0.04 -13.07
CA PRO A 354 -9.01 -0.03 -12.50
C PRO A 354 -8.01 -0.76 -13.40
N VAL A 355 -8.41 -1.76 -14.19
CA VAL A 355 -7.53 -2.37 -15.21
C VAL A 355 -7.15 -1.32 -16.27
N ALA A 356 -8.14 -0.61 -16.83
CA ALA A 356 -7.89 0.44 -17.80
C ALA A 356 -7.02 1.57 -17.22
N ALA A 357 -7.33 2.01 -16.00
CA ALA A 357 -6.55 3.03 -15.32
C ALA A 357 -5.11 2.61 -15.05
N THR A 358 -4.86 1.33 -14.71
CA THR A 358 -3.50 0.80 -14.55
C THR A 358 -2.71 0.95 -15.85
N ILE A 359 -3.28 0.54 -16.99
CA ILE A 359 -2.63 0.65 -18.30
C ILE A 359 -2.37 2.13 -18.65
N LEU A 360 -3.36 3.00 -18.47
CA LEU A 360 -3.21 4.43 -18.76
C LEU A 360 -2.17 5.10 -17.85
N ASN A 361 -2.20 4.81 -16.55
CA ASN A 361 -1.36 5.43 -15.54
C ASN A 361 0.11 5.06 -15.69
N TYR A 362 0.42 3.77 -15.89
CA TYR A 362 1.77 3.30 -16.14
C TYR A 362 2.21 3.52 -17.58
N SER A 363 1.28 3.80 -18.48
CA SER A 363 1.50 4.22 -19.86
C SER A 363 2.57 3.39 -20.60
N PRO A 364 2.48 2.04 -20.61
CA PRO A 364 3.44 1.21 -21.34
C PRO A 364 3.38 1.53 -22.84
N ASP A 365 4.53 1.42 -23.51
CA ASP A 365 4.61 1.49 -24.96
C ASP A 365 3.86 0.31 -25.59
N VAL A 366 4.03 -0.88 -25.00
CA VAL A 366 3.28 -2.09 -25.34
C VAL A 366 2.95 -2.88 -24.07
N ALA A 367 1.70 -3.32 -23.95
CA ALA A 367 1.25 -4.24 -22.91
C ALA A 367 0.80 -5.57 -23.49
N GLY A 368 1.39 -6.67 -23.05
CA GLY A 368 0.88 -8.02 -23.25
C GLY A 368 -0.24 -8.30 -22.23
N ILE A 369 -1.45 -8.52 -22.72
CA ILE A 369 -2.62 -8.73 -21.86
C ILE A 369 -3.12 -10.16 -22.08
N GLN A 370 -3.29 -10.93 -21.00
CA GLN A 370 -3.81 -12.28 -21.03
C GLN A 370 -5.26 -12.31 -20.53
N GLU A 371 -6.00 -13.31 -20.95
CA GLU A 371 -7.42 -13.53 -20.64
C GLU A 371 -8.39 -12.45 -21.18
N VAL A 372 -8.06 -11.88 -22.33
CA VAL A 372 -8.88 -10.85 -22.99
C VAL A 372 -10.05 -11.50 -23.73
N SER A 373 -11.17 -11.69 -23.06
CA SER A 373 -12.44 -12.13 -23.68
C SER A 373 -12.99 -11.11 -24.65
N ALA A 374 -14.05 -11.47 -25.36
CA ALA A 374 -14.81 -10.54 -26.20
C ALA A 374 -15.32 -9.31 -25.45
N THR A 375 -15.83 -9.55 -24.25
CA THR A 375 -16.37 -8.49 -23.40
C THR A 375 -15.24 -7.58 -22.91
N TRP A 376 -14.14 -8.17 -22.41
CA TRP A 376 -12.95 -7.41 -22.01
C TRP A 376 -12.38 -6.58 -23.15
N TYR A 377 -12.25 -7.18 -24.35
CA TYR A 377 -11.77 -6.44 -25.52
C TYR A 377 -12.62 -5.20 -25.80
N SER A 378 -13.94 -5.37 -25.84
CA SER A 378 -14.90 -4.27 -26.11
C SER A 378 -14.79 -3.18 -25.04
N ARG A 379 -14.68 -3.56 -23.77
CA ARG A 379 -14.53 -2.61 -22.65
C ARG A 379 -13.19 -1.87 -22.70
N LEU A 380 -12.08 -2.58 -22.88
CA LEU A 380 -10.77 -1.95 -22.99
C LEU A 380 -10.72 -1.00 -24.19
N GLN A 381 -11.26 -1.39 -25.34
CA GLN A 381 -11.31 -0.51 -26.50
C GLN A 381 -12.12 0.77 -26.22
N SER A 382 -13.19 0.68 -25.47
CA SER A 382 -13.98 1.84 -25.05
C SER A 382 -13.22 2.75 -24.08
N LEU A 383 -12.43 2.18 -23.14
CA LEU A 383 -11.82 2.92 -22.04
C LEU A 383 -10.43 3.48 -22.40
N ILE A 384 -9.63 2.73 -23.17
CA ILE A 384 -8.26 3.14 -23.52
C ILE A 384 -8.01 3.33 -25.01
N GLY A 385 -9.01 3.08 -25.88
CA GLY A 385 -8.85 3.14 -27.34
C GLY A 385 -8.54 4.53 -27.90
N SER A 386 -8.69 5.59 -27.11
CA SER A 386 -8.19 6.93 -27.46
C SER A 386 -6.67 6.98 -27.59
N GLU A 387 -5.94 6.16 -26.80
CA GLU A 387 -4.48 6.13 -26.74
C GLU A 387 -3.90 4.81 -27.25
N TYR A 388 -4.61 3.70 -27.10
CA TYR A 388 -4.12 2.36 -27.42
C TYR A 388 -4.87 1.75 -28.60
N GLU A 389 -4.13 0.98 -29.40
CA GLU A 389 -4.63 0.05 -30.39
C GLU A 389 -4.21 -1.37 -30.02
N PHE A 390 -4.88 -2.37 -30.64
CA PHE A 390 -4.71 -3.77 -30.26
C PHE A 390 -4.28 -4.62 -31.45
N VAL A 391 -3.33 -5.53 -31.20
CA VAL A 391 -2.90 -6.60 -32.13
C VAL A 391 -3.47 -7.92 -31.63
N GLY A 392 -3.97 -8.76 -32.54
CA GLY A 392 -4.45 -10.09 -32.22
C GLY A 392 -5.83 -10.13 -31.57
N LYS A 393 -6.77 -9.36 -32.09
CA LYS A 393 -8.16 -9.33 -31.63
C LYS A 393 -8.88 -10.66 -31.73
N THR A 394 -8.74 -11.32 -32.90
CA THR A 394 -9.41 -12.59 -33.21
C THR A 394 -8.46 -13.51 -33.94
N ILE A 395 -8.64 -14.80 -33.75
CA ILE A 395 -7.99 -15.83 -34.56
C ILE A 395 -8.85 -16.21 -35.76
N PRO A 396 -8.29 -16.84 -36.81
CA PRO A 396 -9.03 -17.20 -38.02
C PRO A 396 -10.27 -18.07 -37.79
N SER A 397 -10.31 -18.83 -36.68
CA SER A 397 -11.45 -19.66 -36.30
C SER A 397 -12.65 -18.87 -35.72
N GLY A 398 -12.54 -17.53 -35.60
CA GLY A 398 -13.57 -16.68 -34.99
C GLY A 398 -13.53 -16.66 -33.46
N ASN A 399 -12.68 -17.45 -32.80
CA ASN A 399 -12.45 -17.37 -31.35
C ASN A 399 -11.67 -16.10 -31.02
N TYR A 400 -11.91 -15.54 -29.83
CA TYR A 400 -11.16 -14.38 -29.38
C TYR A 400 -9.76 -14.77 -28.93
N ASN A 401 -8.80 -13.91 -29.25
CA ASN A 401 -7.44 -14.08 -28.77
C ASN A 401 -7.36 -13.62 -27.32
N TYR A 402 -7.12 -14.57 -26.42
CA TYR A 402 -6.91 -14.31 -25.00
C TYR A 402 -5.57 -13.65 -24.68
N THR A 403 -4.68 -13.47 -25.65
CA THR A 403 -3.33 -12.92 -25.47
C THR A 403 -3.13 -11.70 -26.37
N ALA A 404 -3.90 -10.64 -26.15
CA ALA A 404 -3.82 -9.41 -26.93
C ALA A 404 -2.54 -8.62 -26.61
N LEU A 405 -2.04 -7.87 -27.61
CA LEU A 405 -1.07 -6.81 -27.39
C LEU A 405 -1.80 -5.46 -27.51
N ALA A 406 -1.76 -4.65 -26.45
CA ALA A 406 -2.20 -3.25 -26.51
C ALA A 406 -0.95 -2.37 -26.66
N TYR A 407 -0.90 -1.51 -27.68
CA TYR A 407 0.23 -0.60 -27.89
C TYR A 407 -0.22 0.85 -27.89
N ASN A 408 0.57 1.72 -27.28
CA ASN A 408 0.29 3.14 -27.26
C ASN A 408 0.60 3.75 -28.62
N LYS A 409 -0.46 4.06 -29.38
CA LYS A 409 -0.37 4.61 -30.73
C LYS A 409 0.28 6.00 -30.80
N ASN A 410 0.40 6.70 -29.66
CA ASN A 410 1.09 7.98 -29.60
C ASN A 410 2.60 7.82 -29.45
N LYS A 411 3.06 6.70 -28.85
CA LYS A 411 4.47 6.42 -28.59
C LYS A 411 5.13 5.53 -29.65
N VAL A 412 4.39 4.54 -30.14
CA VAL A 412 4.94 3.57 -31.11
C VAL A 412 4.06 3.42 -32.34
N ARG A 413 4.63 2.86 -33.39
CA ARG A 413 3.95 2.48 -34.63
C ARG A 413 4.12 0.96 -34.84
N LEU A 414 3.03 0.26 -35.15
CA LEU A 414 3.08 -1.15 -35.55
C LEU A 414 3.64 -1.27 -36.99
N ILE A 415 4.66 -2.10 -37.18
CA ILE A 415 5.32 -2.32 -38.46
C ILE A 415 4.91 -3.65 -39.08
N ASP A 416 4.85 -4.70 -38.26
CA ASP A 416 4.46 -6.05 -38.67
C ASP A 416 3.88 -6.80 -37.46
N SER A 417 3.07 -7.82 -37.70
CA SER A 417 2.50 -8.62 -36.64
C SER A 417 2.12 -10.01 -37.10
N GLY A 418 2.00 -10.92 -36.16
CA GLY A 418 1.53 -12.27 -36.45
C GLY A 418 1.11 -13.03 -35.23
N MET A 419 0.57 -14.22 -35.48
CA MET A 419 -0.01 -15.05 -34.44
C MET A 419 0.20 -16.53 -34.83
N THR A 420 0.57 -17.37 -33.87
CA THR A 420 0.71 -18.80 -34.06
C THR A 420 0.03 -19.55 -32.93
N VAL A 421 -0.92 -20.41 -33.27
CA VAL A 421 -1.58 -21.32 -32.32
C VAL A 421 -0.65 -22.49 -32.05
N TYR A 422 -0.42 -22.81 -30.77
CA TYR A 422 0.38 -23.96 -30.39
C TYR A 422 -0.29 -25.29 -30.82
N SER A 423 0.50 -26.31 -31.05
CA SER A 423 -0.01 -27.62 -31.48
C SER A 423 -0.70 -28.39 -30.34
N VAL A 424 -0.51 -27.99 -29.10
CA VAL A 424 -1.01 -28.66 -27.88
C VAL A 424 -1.60 -27.70 -26.87
N GLY A 425 -2.37 -28.20 -25.89
CA GLY A 425 -2.88 -27.41 -24.78
C GLY A 425 -4.04 -26.48 -25.15
N ASN A 426 -4.83 -26.81 -26.18
CA ASN A 426 -5.84 -25.93 -26.77
C ASN A 426 -7.27 -26.20 -26.26
N SER A 427 -7.43 -26.77 -25.07
CA SER A 427 -8.75 -27.03 -24.48
C SER A 427 -8.78 -26.48 -23.05
N PRO A 428 -9.82 -25.74 -22.63
CA PRO A 428 -10.99 -25.33 -23.41
C PRO A 428 -10.75 -24.12 -24.33
N ARG A 429 -9.58 -23.46 -24.25
CA ARG A 429 -9.22 -22.28 -25.05
C ARG A 429 -7.97 -22.53 -25.85
N LEU A 430 -7.90 -21.89 -27.01
CA LEU A 430 -6.68 -21.93 -27.81
C LEU A 430 -5.53 -21.20 -27.11
N ARG A 431 -4.36 -21.84 -27.12
CA ARG A 431 -3.10 -21.28 -26.61
C ARG A 431 -2.22 -20.88 -27.78
N LEU A 432 -1.67 -19.70 -27.73
CA LEU A 432 -0.97 -19.14 -28.88
C LEU A 432 0.11 -18.14 -28.45
N LEU A 433 1.00 -17.85 -29.38
CA LEU A 433 1.90 -16.71 -29.34
C LEU A 433 1.34 -15.62 -30.28
N ASN A 434 1.13 -14.43 -29.76
CA ASN A 434 0.83 -13.22 -30.51
C ASN A 434 2.05 -12.31 -30.48
N TRP A 435 2.44 -11.70 -31.60
CA TRP A 435 3.62 -10.83 -31.65
C TRP A 435 3.39 -9.61 -32.53
N GLY A 436 4.10 -8.52 -32.20
CA GLY A 436 4.16 -7.31 -33.01
C GLY A 436 5.58 -6.76 -33.08
N VAL A 437 5.94 -6.25 -34.25
CA VAL A 437 7.15 -5.44 -34.48
C VAL A 437 6.75 -3.98 -34.36
N PHE A 438 7.35 -3.28 -33.43
CA PHE A 438 7.04 -1.88 -33.15
C PHE A 438 8.25 -0.99 -33.47
N GLU A 439 7.97 0.27 -33.81
CA GLU A 439 8.97 1.31 -33.98
C GLU A 439 8.63 2.47 -33.06
N SER A 440 9.56 2.85 -32.19
CA SER A 440 9.43 4.04 -31.34
C SER A 440 9.32 5.30 -32.20
N LYS A 441 8.30 6.11 -31.99
CA LYS A 441 8.14 7.37 -32.71
C LYS A 441 9.16 8.43 -32.28
N ALA A 442 9.68 8.31 -31.06
CA ALA A 442 10.66 9.24 -30.51
C ALA A 442 12.08 8.97 -31.02
N SER A 443 12.52 7.70 -31.08
CA SER A 443 13.90 7.33 -31.44
C SER A 443 14.03 6.70 -32.81
N GLY A 444 12.95 6.16 -33.38
CA GLY A 444 13.00 5.32 -34.58
C GLY A 444 13.50 3.89 -34.33
N SER A 445 13.87 3.56 -33.10
CA SER A 445 14.33 2.22 -32.72
C SER A 445 13.21 1.20 -32.85
N ARG A 446 13.54 0.02 -33.36
CA ARG A 446 12.60 -1.09 -33.51
C ARG A 446 12.79 -2.14 -32.43
N PHE A 447 11.70 -2.79 -32.06
CA PHE A 447 11.68 -3.87 -31.10
C PHE A 447 10.47 -4.78 -31.34
N ILE A 448 10.51 -5.97 -30.80
CA ILE A 448 9.42 -6.94 -30.87
C ILE A 448 8.87 -7.20 -29.48
N VAL A 449 7.55 -7.24 -29.37
CA VAL A 449 6.87 -7.75 -28.18
C VAL A 449 6.05 -8.97 -28.58
N CYS A 450 6.27 -10.06 -27.87
CA CYS A 450 5.51 -11.29 -27.94
C CYS A 450 4.65 -11.41 -26.69
N ASN A 451 3.45 -11.97 -26.82
CA ASN A 451 2.55 -12.24 -25.70
C ASN A 451 1.98 -13.66 -25.80
N THR A 452 2.02 -14.39 -24.71
CA THR A 452 1.54 -15.78 -24.63
C THR A 452 0.74 -16.03 -23.35
N HIS A 453 -0.04 -17.14 -23.37
CA HIS A 453 -0.66 -17.71 -22.19
C HIS A 453 -0.60 -19.24 -22.35
N TYR A 454 0.24 -19.91 -21.56
CA TYR A 454 0.40 -21.35 -21.64
C TYR A 454 -0.81 -22.09 -21.03
N ASP A 455 -0.81 -23.41 -21.17
CA ASP A 455 -1.86 -24.25 -20.63
C ASP A 455 -2.04 -24.05 -19.11
N ALA A 456 -3.25 -23.67 -18.73
CA ALA A 456 -3.64 -23.39 -17.34
C ALA A 456 -4.23 -24.59 -16.60
N ASN A 457 -4.23 -25.80 -17.20
CA ASN A 457 -4.82 -26.95 -16.55
C ASN A 457 -3.92 -27.45 -15.40
N HIS A 458 -4.51 -27.58 -14.23
CA HIS A 458 -3.85 -28.03 -13.00
C HIS A 458 -4.31 -29.43 -12.56
N THR A 459 -5.14 -30.12 -13.36
CA THR A 459 -5.57 -31.50 -13.08
C THR A 459 -4.61 -32.49 -13.74
N GLY A 460 -3.70 -33.04 -12.95
CA GLY A 460 -2.64 -33.92 -13.44
C GLY A 460 -1.34 -33.18 -13.78
N ASP A 461 -0.37 -33.89 -14.37
CA ASP A 461 0.89 -33.30 -14.81
C ASP A 461 0.76 -32.73 -16.23
N HIS A 462 0.69 -31.44 -16.33
CA HIS A 462 0.66 -30.69 -17.58
C HIS A 462 2.04 -30.11 -17.99
N THR A 463 3.09 -30.43 -17.26
CA THR A 463 4.47 -30.01 -17.58
C THR A 463 4.87 -30.38 -19.01
N PRO A 464 4.59 -31.60 -19.53
CA PRO A 464 4.96 -31.95 -20.91
C PRO A 464 4.27 -31.06 -21.98
N ILE A 465 3.02 -30.64 -21.71
CA ILE A 465 2.27 -29.74 -22.60
C ILE A 465 2.95 -28.35 -22.60
N ARG A 466 3.26 -27.80 -21.42
CA ARG A 466 3.93 -26.49 -21.30
C ARG A 466 5.35 -26.52 -21.87
N VAL A 467 6.09 -27.63 -21.71
CA VAL A 467 7.42 -27.82 -22.35
C VAL A 467 7.29 -27.79 -23.87
N LYS A 468 6.28 -28.45 -24.44
CA LYS A 468 6.02 -28.40 -25.88
C LYS A 468 5.67 -26.99 -26.35
N GLN A 469 4.80 -26.27 -25.64
CA GLN A 469 4.45 -24.86 -25.93
C GLN A 469 5.69 -23.96 -25.84
N ALA A 470 6.53 -24.14 -24.81
CA ALA A 470 7.79 -23.42 -24.66
C ALA A 470 8.77 -23.65 -25.80
N THR A 471 8.84 -24.90 -26.31
CA THR A 471 9.68 -25.27 -27.47
C THR A 471 9.18 -24.59 -28.74
N GLU A 472 7.86 -24.68 -29.01
CA GLU A 472 7.25 -24.04 -30.19
C GLU A 472 7.40 -22.51 -30.14
N MET A 473 7.22 -21.92 -28.96
CA MET A 473 7.44 -20.48 -28.75
C MET A 473 8.90 -20.11 -29.05
N ALA A 474 9.86 -20.89 -28.54
CA ALA A 474 11.27 -20.62 -28.78
C ALA A 474 11.66 -20.69 -30.27
N GLU A 475 11.10 -21.65 -31.02
CA GLU A 475 11.29 -21.76 -32.47
C GLU A 475 10.80 -20.50 -33.21
N ILE A 476 9.59 -20.03 -32.87
CA ILE A 476 9.00 -18.81 -33.47
C ILE A 476 9.84 -17.60 -33.12
N VAL A 477 10.17 -17.43 -31.84
CA VAL A 477 10.92 -16.27 -31.33
C VAL A 477 12.31 -16.19 -31.92
N ASN A 478 13.03 -17.32 -32.03
CA ASN A 478 14.33 -17.36 -32.68
C ASN A 478 14.25 -16.98 -34.18
N GLY A 479 13.18 -17.40 -34.87
CA GLY A 479 12.92 -16.96 -36.24
C GLY A 479 12.67 -15.44 -36.34
N LEU A 480 11.98 -14.83 -35.35
CA LEU A 480 11.79 -13.40 -35.31
C LEU A 480 13.10 -12.65 -35.03
N VAL A 481 13.93 -13.13 -34.09
CA VAL A 481 15.25 -12.57 -33.78
C VAL A 481 16.13 -12.59 -35.04
N GLU A 482 16.16 -13.71 -35.76
CA GLU A 482 16.96 -13.84 -36.99
C GLU A 482 16.47 -12.90 -38.10
N LYS A 483 15.14 -12.82 -38.27
CA LYS A 483 14.52 -12.04 -39.36
C LYS A 483 14.69 -10.54 -39.14
N TYR A 484 14.43 -10.03 -37.91
CA TYR A 484 14.35 -8.59 -37.67
C TYR A 484 15.60 -7.99 -37.05
N LYS A 485 16.40 -8.79 -36.33
CA LYS A 485 17.65 -8.37 -35.67
C LYS A 485 17.48 -7.13 -34.77
N VAL A 486 16.45 -7.16 -33.95
CA VAL A 486 16.08 -6.13 -32.99
C VAL A 486 15.78 -6.76 -31.63
N PRO A 487 15.83 -6.03 -30.53
CA PRO A 487 15.47 -6.56 -29.21
C PRO A 487 14.07 -7.17 -29.18
N VAL A 488 13.93 -8.31 -28.50
CA VAL A 488 12.68 -9.06 -28.37
C VAL A 488 12.32 -9.22 -26.89
N PHE A 489 11.06 -8.92 -26.55
CA PHE A 489 10.47 -9.03 -25.21
C PHE A 489 9.29 -9.99 -25.27
N CYS A 490 9.34 -11.04 -24.47
CA CYS A 490 8.32 -12.09 -24.43
C CYS A 490 7.55 -12.02 -23.11
N CYS A 491 6.37 -11.39 -23.16
CA CYS A 491 5.43 -11.28 -22.05
C CYS A 491 4.52 -12.50 -21.97
N GLY A 492 3.97 -12.77 -20.79
CA GLY A 492 2.87 -13.72 -20.67
C GLY A 492 2.67 -14.31 -19.29
N ASP A 493 1.53 -14.97 -19.17
CA ASP A 493 1.28 -15.96 -18.15
C ASP A 493 1.73 -17.32 -18.66
N TYR A 494 2.89 -17.77 -18.19
CA TYR A 494 3.47 -19.04 -18.60
C TYR A 494 2.91 -20.24 -17.82
N ASN A 495 2.05 -19.97 -16.82
CA ASN A 495 1.50 -20.99 -15.91
C ASN A 495 2.56 -21.91 -15.31
N CYS A 496 3.77 -21.42 -15.17
CA CYS A 496 4.91 -22.14 -14.61
C CYS A 496 5.91 -21.14 -14.01
N THR A 497 6.59 -21.59 -12.96
CA THR A 497 7.54 -20.75 -12.22
C THR A 497 8.91 -20.69 -12.91
N GLU A 498 9.75 -19.77 -12.49
CA GLU A 498 11.12 -19.56 -12.99
C GLU A 498 12.00 -20.83 -12.87
N GLU A 499 11.74 -21.66 -11.87
CA GLU A 499 12.52 -22.88 -11.61
C GLU A 499 11.99 -24.11 -12.36
N SER A 500 10.88 -23.96 -13.10
CA SER A 500 10.22 -25.07 -13.76
C SER A 500 10.85 -25.45 -15.10
N GLU A 501 10.66 -26.70 -15.51
CA GLU A 501 11.18 -27.23 -16.78
C GLU A 501 10.69 -26.45 -18.02
N PRO A 502 9.39 -26.04 -18.12
CA PRO A 502 8.93 -25.28 -19.29
C PRO A 502 9.64 -23.94 -19.43
N PHE A 503 9.78 -23.17 -18.33
CA PHE A 503 10.49 -21.90 -18.37
C PHE A 503 11.97 -22.09 -18.68
N GLY A 504 12.62 -23.04 -18.02
CA GLY A 504 14.02 -23.40 -18.28
C GLY A 504 14.25 -23.86 -19.73
N THR A 505 13.31 -24.57 -20.35
CA THR A 505 13.35 -24.97 -21.75
C THR A 505 13.34 -23.77 -22.68
N PHE A 506 12.40 -22.82 -22.48
CA PHE A 506 12.35 -21.59 -23.28
C PHE A 506 13.65 -20.80 -23.16
N MET A 507 14.11 -20.56 -21.95
CA MET A 507 15.32 -19.77 -21.65
C MET A 507 16.57 -20.42 -22.27
N LYS A 508 16.69 -21.73 -22.19
CA LYS A 508 17.80 -22.48 -22.77
C LYS A 508 17.82 -22.43 -24.31
N LEU A 509 16.65 -22.56 -24.97
CA LEU A 509 16.55 -22.59 -26.43
C LEU A 509 16.71 -21.20 -27.05
N THR A 510 16.38 -20.14 -26.34
CA THR A 510 16.48 -18.75 -26.83
C THR A 510 17.73 -18.02 -26.34
N GLY A 511 18.31 -18.43 -25.22
CA GLY A 511 19.37 -17.70 -24.55
C GLY A 511 18.90 -16.39 -23.90
N PHE A 512 17.58 -16.22 -23.75
CA PHE A 512 16.97 -15.01 -23.17
C PHE A 512 17.32 -14.86 -21.69
N LYS A 513 17.06 -13.67 -21.15
CA LYS A 513 17.28 -13.32 -19.74
C LYS A 513 15.94 -12.98 -19.09
N ASP A 514 15.83 -13.25 -17.80
CA ASP A 514 14.69 -12.82 -16.97
C ASP A 514 15.06 -11.52 -16.24
N PRO A 515 14.42 -10.38 -16.57
CA PRO A 515 14.65 -9.10 -15.91
C PRO A 515 14.34 -9.08 -14.43
N LYS A 516 13.48 -9.97 -13.95
CA LYS A 516 13.22 -10.15 -12.51
C LYS A 516 14.50 -10.40 -11.70
N PHE A 517 15.55 -10.92 -12.36
CA PHE A 517 16.86 -11.22 -11.76
C PHE A 517 18.01 -10.45 -12.40
N THR A 518 17.80 -9.82 -13.57
CA THR A 518 18.91 -9.26 -14.37
C THR A 518 18.79 -7.78 -14.68
N ALA A 519 17.65 -7.15 -14.38
CA ALA A 519 17.49 -5.69 -14.55
C ALA A 519 18.45 -4.91 -13.65
N ALA A 520 18.84 -3.71 -14.07
CA ALA A 520 19.76 -2.88 -13.31
C ALA A 520 19.19 -2.45 -11.94
N LYS A 521 17.88 -2.23 -11.90
CA LYS A 521 17.12 -2.01 -10.65
C LYS A 521 15.89 -2.92 -10.63
N ILE A 522 15.62 -3.54 -9.49
CA ILE A 522 14.55 -4.50 -9.30
C ILE A 522 13.74 -4.11 -8.06
N ASP A 523 12.44 -3.87 -8.27
CA ASP A 523 11.49 -3.64 -7.19
C ASP A 523 10.43 -4.75 -7.17
N ASN A 524 10.07 -5.19 -5.96
CA ASN A 524 9.03 -6.20 -5.71
C ASN A 524 9.17 -7.49 -6.56
N PRO A 525 10.31 -8.23 -6.51
CA PRO A 525 10.46 -9.49 -7.25
C PRO A 525 9.69 -10.63 -6.56
N ILE A 526 8.37 -10.48 -6.45
CA ILE A 526 7.49 -11.41 -5.74
C ILE A 526 6.71 -12.31 -6.69
N LYS A 527 5.97 -13.29 -6.16
CA LYS A 527 5.04 -14.09 -6.96
C LYS A 527 3.91 -13.22 -7.51
N THR A 528 3.45 -13.52 -8.71
CA THR A 528 2.43 -12.73 -9.40
C THR A 528 1.01 -13.21 -9.17
N TYR A 529 0.79 -14.53 -9.00
CA TYR A 529 -0.53 -15.11 -8.79
C TYR A 529 -0.92 -15.09 -7.30
N HIS A 530 -2.12 -14.53 -6.97
CA HIS A 530 -2.59 -14.33 -5.58
C HIS A 530 -4.06 -14.65 -5.34
N LYS A 531 -4.76 -15.27 -6.28
CA LYS A 531 -6.16 -15.73 -6.12
C LYS A 531 -7.12 -14.66 -5.59
N LEU A 532 -7.13 -13.46 -6.15
CA LEU A 532 -8.04 -12.38 -5.74
C LEU A 532 -7.95 -12.02 -4.25
N GLY A 533 -6.77 -11.81 -3.74
CA GLY A 533 -6.57 -11.21 -2.41
C GLY A 533 -5.95 -12.10 -1.35
N GLU A 534 -5.48 -13.29 -1.67
CA GLU A 534 -4.61 -14.02 -0.74
C GLU A 534 -3.34 -13.23 -0.48
N ALA A 535 -2.93 -13.14 0.79
CA ALA A 535 -1.71 -12.46 1.17
C ALA A 535 -0.50 -13.06 0.44
N VAL A 536 0.26 -12.23 -0.25
CA VAL A 536 1.47 -12.63 -0.96
C VAL A 536 2.66 -12.42 -0.06
N SER A 537 3.37 -13.50 0.27
CA SER A 537 4.64 -13.40 1.00
C SER A 537 5.72 -12.79 0.12
N ARG A 538 6.40 -11.76 0.62
CA ARG A 538 7.56 -11.18 -0.06
C ARG A 538 8.78 -12.11 -0.10
N GLU A 539 8.78 -13.15 0.74
CA GLU A 539 9.83 -14.17 0.76
C GLU A 539 9.70 -15.17 -0.39
N ASN A 540 8.48 -15.30 -0.96
CA ASN A 540 8.23 -16.18 -2.10
C ASN A 540 8.28 -15.34 -3.38
N ASN A 541 9.40 -15.41 -4.09
CA ASN A 541 9.66 -14.66 -5.32
C ASN A 541 9.41 -15.46 -6.61
N LEU A 542 8.83 -16.66 -6.51
CA LEU A 542 8.44 -17.44 -7.70
C LEU A 542 7.17 -16.83 -8.32
N GLY A 543 7.19 -16.59 -9.61
CA GLY A 543 6.07 -16.04 -10.36
C GLY A 543 5.69 -16.95 -11.53
N ILE A 544 4.49 -16.75 -12.07
CA ILE A 544 4.04 -17.46 -13.28
C ILE A 544 3.84 -16.51 -14.47
N ASP A 545 3.86 -15.20 -14.20
CA ASP A 545 3.89 -14.17 -15.23
C ASP A 545 5.35 -13.71 -15.45
N HIS A 546 5.78 -13.68 -16.71
CA HIS A 546 7.15 -13.38 -17.05
C HIS A 546 7.26 -12.36 -18.19
N ILE A 547 8.40 -11.65 -18.23
CA ILE A 547 8.87 -10.89 -19.38
C ILE A 547 10.30 -11.35 -19.66
N ALA A 548 10.48 -12.31 -20.54
CA ALA A 548 11.81 -12.76 -20.97
C ALA A 548 12.34 -11.86 -22.09
N CYS A 549 13.63 -11.49 -22.03
CA CYS A 549 14.25 -10.52 -22.93
C CYS A 549 15.42 -11.13 -23.70
N SER A 550 15.53 -10.79 -24.98
CA SER A 550 16.70 -11.19 -25.79
C SER A 550 18.02 -10.66 -25.18
N PRO A 551 19.15 -11.33 -25.43
CA PRO A 551 20.45 -10.98 -24.81
C PRO A 551 20.94 -9.56 -25.08
N ASP A 552 20.52 -8.96 -26.20
CA ASP A 552 20.83 -7.60 -26.64
C ASP A 552 19.91 -6.53 -26.05
N ALA A 553 18.83 -6.92 -25.36
CA ALA A 553 17.93 -5.99 -24.69
C ALA A 553 18.61 -5.39 -23.44
N GLU A 554 18.56 -4.08 -23.31
CA GLU A 554 19.04 -3.36 -22.14
C GLU A 554 17.86 -3.02 -21.22
N VAL A 555 17.70 -3.81 -20.13
CA VAL A 555 16.63 -3.61 -19.16
C VAL A 555 17.17 -2.89 -17.94
N LEU A 556 16.62 -1.70 -17.68
CA LEU A 556 17.07 -0.82 -16.60
C LEU A 556 16.25 -0.98 -15.31
N TYR A 557 14.98 -1.39 -15.45
CA TYR A 557 14.09 -1.53 -14.30
C TYR A 557 13.10 -2.66 -14.47
N TYR A 558 12.81 -3.37 -13.37
CA TYR A 558 11.74 -4.36 -13.26
C TYR A 558 10.89 -4.07 -12.02
N ASN A 559 9.56 -4.21 -12.13
CA ASN A 559 8.66 -4.10 -10.99
C ASN A 559 7.43 -5.01 -11.13
N THR A 560 7.00 -5.59 -10.01
CA THR A 560 5.66 -6.18 -9.85
C THR A 560 4.77 -5.17 -9.14
N LEU A 561 3.66 -4.78 -9.77
CA LEU A 561 2.68 -3.86 -9.20
C LEU A 561 1.85 -4.60 -8.14
N CYS A 562 2.34 -4.63 -6.93
CA CYS A 562 1.71 -5.30 -5.81
C CYS A 562 1.22 -4.30 -4.78
N GLY A 563 0.07 -4.58 -4.18
CA GLY A 563 -0.53 -3.72 -3.17
C GLY A 563 -2.03 -3.93 -3.11
N LYS A 564 -2.67 -3.32 -2.12
CA LYS A 564 -4.11 -3.49 -1.88
C LYS A 564 -4.98 -3.09 -3.07
N PHE A 565 -4.53 -2.12 -3.86
CA PHE A 565 -5.25 -1.68 -5.06
C PHE A 565 -5.42 -2.80 -6.10
N TRP A 566 -4.37 -3.61 -6.34
CA TRP A 566 -4.41 -4.66 -7.38
C TRP A 566 -5.03 -5.97 -6.93
N LEU A 567 -5.15 -6.23 -5.61
CA LEU A 567 -5.72 -7.47 -5.10
C LEU A 567 -7.15 -7.79 -5.61
N PRO A 568 -8.09 -6.82 -5.68
CA PRO A 568 -9.43 -7.08 -6.19
C PRO A 568 -9.56 -6.96 -7.72
N ILE A 569 -8.51 -6.50 -8.43
CA ILE A 569 -8.60 -6.16 -9.85
C ILE A 569 -8.44 -7.39 -10.75
N SER A 570 -7.51 -8.26 -10.40
CA SER A 570 -7.23 -9.54 -11.05
C SER A 570 -6.76 -10.52 -9.98
N ASP A 571 -6.62 -11.78 -10.29
CA ASP A 571 -5.94 -12.78 -9.46
C ASP A 571 -4.42 -12.83 -9.73
N HIS A 572 -3.94 -11.95 -10.64
CA HIS A 572 -2.53 -11.72 -10.95
C HIS A 572 -2.13 -10.25 -10.74
N PHE A 573 -0.91 -10.02 -10.27
CA PHE A 573 -0.30 -8.69 -10.28
C PHE A 573 0.30 -8.38 -11.65
N PRO A 574 0.11 -7.15 -12.17
CA PRO A 574 0.84 -6.70 -13.35
C PRO A 574 2.34 -6.63 -13.09
N ILE A 575 3.14 -6.95 -14.10
CA ILE A 575 4.59 -6.73 -14.09
C ILE A 575 4.98 -5.81 -15.24
N TYR A 576 6.02 -5.01 -15.06
CA TYR A 576 6.57 -4.19 -16.12
C TYR A 576 8.08 -4.04 -16.05
N ILE A 577 8.65 -3.68 -17.19
CA ILE A 577 10.06 -3.34 -17.33
C ILE A 577 10.21 -2.00 -18.03
N ASP A 578 11.22 -1.23 -17.64
CA ASP A 578 11.70 -0.08 -18.40
C ASP A 578 13.01 -0.43 -19.09
N VAL A 579 13.07 -0.09 -20.38
CA VAL A 579 14.16 -0.51 -21.27
C VAL A 579 14.76 0.67 -22.01
N ASN A 580 16.02 0.55 -22.38
CA ASN A 580 16.68 1.44 -23.33
C ASN A 580 16.71 0.79 -24.70
N LEU A 581 15.89 1.29 -25.61
CA LEU A 581 15.89 0.93 -27.03
C LEU A 581 16.94 1.78 -27.76
N LYS A 582 18.01 1.15 -28.18
CA LYS A 582 19.12 1.80 -28.94
C LYS A 582 18.76 2.00 -30.39
#